data_456579be6afa463df43e23ee599d9686
#
_entry.id   456579be6afa463df43e23ee599d9686
#
_cell.length_a   1.000
_cell.length_b   1.000
_cell.length_c   1.000
_cell.angle_alpha   90.00
_cell.angle_beta   90.00
_cell.angle_gamma   90.00
#
_symmetry.space_group_name_H-M   'P 1'
#
loop_
_entity.id
_entity.type
_entity.pdbx_description
1 polymer ?
#
loop_
_entity_poly.entity_id
_entity_poly.type
_entity_poly.pdbx_seq_one_letter_code
_entity_poly.pdbx_strand_id
1 'polypeptide(L)'
;AYDTPTGTRLVREMLTRDVNHPCIVLWSNGNEGGWNTAVDSLFRTYDPQKRHVIHPWADFDELDTHHYPAYLTGVARFTNGYKVFMPAEFMHGQYDQGHGAGLEDFWARYTAHPLFAGGFMWAYSDEAVRRSDRGGALDSEDYNAPDGILGPFREKEGSYYSVREVWSPIHIEPLMITPSFRGDFRVSNRYLFTNLCACSMRWRVLHCTSPLNGDGEGEVVTVADGGARAWRQVLDSGMVQLPSLVPGETGFARMNLPDNFFNGDILELEAYGADGESVCTRTFPIHYAKDYLTGELQPKGADAHSSGSQSAAASNCRVEETDTLITLRSSAVTVSFRKSDATIISVTRNADGRIIPLKDGPVAVGMKMVLADLSARTENGDAVLCARYRGAADSIVWRLTPDGLLSMDAVLLNRASGGGGFDDAFTDTEVLNLGLTFSYPESECSGMRWMGRGPYRVWKNRIPGANYGVWQKDYNNTITGESTERLVYPEFKGYHANLYWATLQSSTAPFTVYAASDGIFLRVFTPEEPHGRQDGLNTMPDFPAGDISFLLDIPAIRCFKPISQHGPQSQPGIIRIKKGDEGLRLNLMFDFR
;
A
#
# COMPACT_ATOMS: atom_id res chain seq x y z
N ALA A 1 -14.60 -37.97 3.00
CA ALA A 1 -13.63 -39.07 3.19
C ALA A 1 -13.65 -39.99 1.95
N TYR A 2 -12.50 -40.37 1.50
CA TYR A 2 -12.35 -41.35 0.42
C TYR A 2 -12.46 -42.78 0.98
N ASP A 3 -12.83 -43.76 0.14
CA ASP A 3 -12.97 -45.14 0.54
C ASP A 3 -11.62 -45.81 0.89
N THR A 4 -11.66 -46.82 1.76
CA THR A 4 -10.43 -47.46 2.24
C THR A 4 -9.64 -48.20 1.14
N PRO A 5 -10.22 -48.89 0.16
CA PRO A 5 -9.47 -49.46 -0.95
C PRO A 5 -8.72 -48.44 -1.78
N THR A 6 -9.37 -47.33 -2.15
CA THR A 6 -8.73 -46.23 -2.85
C THR A 6 -7.62 -45.60 -2.02
N GLY A 7 -7.90 -45.28 -0.75
CA GLY A 7 -6.91 -44.72 0.16
C GLY A 7 -5.69 -45.61 0.35
N THR A 8 -5.88 -46.90 0.51
CA THR A 8 -4.79 -47.90 0.62
C THR A 8 -3.86 -47.85 -0.60
N ARG A 9 -4.43 -47.77 -1.81
CA ARG A 9 -3.65 -47.66 -3.03
C ARG A 9 -2.89 -46.33 -3.10
N LEU A 10 -3.57 -45.21 -2.87
CA LEU A 10 -2.96 -43.86 -2.96
C LEU A 10 -1.83 -43.68 -1.94
N VAL A 11 -2.03 -44.07 -0.68
CA VAL A 11 -0.99 -43.98 0.36
C VAL A 11 0.23 -44.81 -0.04
N ARG A 12 0.03 -46.07 -0.48
CA ARG A 12 1.13 -46.90 -0.93
C ARG A 12 1.89 -46.29 -2.11
N GLU A 13 1.18 -45.79 -3.13
CA GLU A 13 1.79 -45.19 -4.33
C GLU A 13 2.58 -43.93 -3.98
N MET A 14 2.01 -43.02 -3.17
CA MET A 14 2.65 -41.80 -2.72
C MET A 14 3.92 -42.09 -1.92
N LEU A 15 3.83 -42.92 -0.89
CA LEU A 15 4.96 -43.23 -0.02
C LEU A 15 6.05 -44.00 -0.77
N THR A 16 5.70 -44.95 -1.64
CA THR A 16 6.69 -45.68 -2.44
C THR A 16 7.46 -44.72 -3.37
N ARG A 17 6.81 -43.71 -3.90
CA ARG A 17 7.45 -42.71 -4.75
C ARG A 17 8.31 -41.70 -3.96
N ASP A 18 7.78 -41.19 -2.83
CA ASP A 18 8.28 -39.98 -2.20
C ASP A 18 9.03 -40.18 -0.88
N VAL A 19 9.06 -41.40 -0.31
CA VAL A 19 9.63 -41.69 1.00
C VAL A 19 11.11 -41.29 1.16
N ASN A 20 11.86 -41.29 0.06
CA ASN A 20 13.28 -40.94 0.05
C ASN A 20 13.56 -39.43 -0.11
N HIS A 21 12.54 -38.58 -0.15
CA HIS A 21 12.72 -37.14 -0.18
C HIS A 21 12.92 -36.58 1.24
N PRO A 22 14.13 -36.08 1.58
CA PRO A 22 14.45 -35.62 2.94
C PRO A 22 13.73 -34.32 3.31
N CYS A 23 13.21 -33.57 2.35
CA CYS A 23 12.41 -32.36 2.58
C CYS A 23 11.00 -32.65 3.10
N ILE A 24 10.51 -33.87 2.97
CA ILE A 24 9.22 -34.26 3.53
C ILE A 24 9.40 -34.54 5.03
N VAL A 25 8.76 -33.74 5.87
CA VAL A 25 8.83 -33.86 7.33
C VAL A 25 7.56 -34.45 7.96
N LEU A 26 6.43 -34.32 7.24
CA LEU A 26 5.10 -34.77 7.65
C LEU A 26 4.36 -35.35 6.45
N TRP A 27 3.42 -36.26 6.71
CA TRP A 27 2.46 -36.76 5.73
C TRP A 27 1.08 -36.21 6.03
N SER A 28 0.31 -35.87 5.02
CA SER A 28 -1.07 -35.41 5.17
C SER A 28 -2.04 -36.46 4.67
N ASN A 29 -3.02 -36.81 5.47
CA ASN A 29 -4.09 -37.75 5.14
C ASN A 29 -5.41 -37.01 4.94
N GLY A 30 -5.67 -36.55 3.72
CA GLY A 30 -6.90 -35.85 3.36
C GLY A 30 -6.89 -34.36 3.69
N ASN A 31 -8.07 -33.75 3.65
CA ASN A 31 -8.30 -32.33 3.91
C ASN A 31 -9.68 -32.10 4.52
N GLU A 32 -9.83 -31.09 5.39
CA GLU A 32 -11.09 -30.52 5.89
C GLU A 32 -12.17 -31.56 6.30
N GLY A 33 -11.79 -32.51 7.13
CA GLY A 33 -12.68 -33.60 7.55
C GLY A 33 -12.79 -34.73 6.52
N GLY A 34 -12.17 -34.60 5.35
CA GLY A 34 -12.16 -35.61 4.30
C GLY A 34 -11.13 -36.73 4.46
N TRP A 35 -10.53 -36.90 5.65
CA TRP A 35 -9.54 -37.95 5.91
C TRP A 35 -10.17 -39.31 6.20
N ASN A 36 -9.39 -40.36 6.01
CA ASN A 36 -9.76 -41.73 6.35
C ASN A 36 -8.71 -42.33 7.31
N THR A 37 -8.99 -42.29 8.60
CA THR A 37 -8.06 -42.77 9.64
C THR A 37 -7.77 -44.28 9.60
N ALA A 38 -8.61 -45.07 8.89
CA ALA A 38 -8.36 -46.50 8.71
C ALA A 38 -7.08 -46.82 7.91
N VAL A 39 -6.56 -45.83 7.15
CA VAL A 39 -5.32 -46.00 6.38
C VAL A 39 -4.08 -45.42 7.08
N ASP A 40 -4.20 -44.81 8.26
CA ASP A 40 -3.06 -44.19 8.98
C ASP A 40 -1.92 -45.18 9.25
N SER A 41 -2.26 -46.43 9.59
CA SER A 41 -1.27 -47.47 9.82
C SER A 41 -0.39 -47.76 8.60
N LEU A 42 -0.88 -47.49 7.39
CA LEU A 42 -0.13 -47.72 6.16
C LEU A 42 1.02 -46.72 6.02
N PHE A 43 0.85 -45.47 6.46
CA PHE A 43 1.95 -44.50 6.49
C PHE A 43 3.14 -45.06 7.28
N ARG A 44 2.90 -45.61 8.46
CA ARG A 44 3.95 -46.22 9.28
C ARG A 44 4.51 -47.51 8.67
N THR A 45 3.73 -48.21 7.83
CA THR A 45 4.15 -49.43 7.13
C THR A 45 5.12 -49.13 6.00
N TYR A 46 4.84 -48.09 5.21
CA TYR A 46 5.62 -47.74 4.02
C TYR A 46 6.69 -46.67 4.28
N ASP A 47 6.64 -45.92 5.39
CA ASP A 47 7.65 -44.96 5.77
C ASP A 47 8.59 -45.51 6.86
N PRO A 48 9.84 -45.87 6.51
CA PRO A 48 10.83 -46.34 7.50
C PRO A 48 11.14 -45.32 8.61
N GLN A 49 11.00 -44.03 8.31
CA GLN A 49 11.24 -42.92 9.25
C GLN A 49 10.06 -42.71 10.19
N LYS A 50 8.90 -43.29 9.90
CA LYS A 50 7.66 -43.17 10.69
C LYS A 50 7.27 -41.73 10.99
N ARG A 51 7.38 -40.86 9.97
CA ARG A 51 6.99 -39.44 10.07
C ARG A 51 5.54 -39.32 10.53
N HIS A 52 5.23 -38.20 11.20
CA HIS A 52 3.87 -37.89 11.65
C HIS A 52 2.90 -37.77 10.47
N VAL A 53 1.67 -38.22 10.73
CA VAL A 53 0.55 -38.06 9.79
C VAL A 53 -0.39 -37.00 10.35
N ILE A 54 -0.63 -35.98 9.60
CA ILE A 54 -1.56 -34.92 9.97
C ILE A 54 -2.93 -35.11 9.32
N HIS A 55 -3.96 -34.59 9.97
CA HIS A 55 -5.34 -34.58 9.50
C HIS A 55 -5.80 -33.13 9.43
N PRO A 56 -5.54 -32.41 8.31
CA PRO A 56 -5.83 -30.97 8.21
C PRO A 56 -7.30 -30.68 8.46
N TRP A 57 -7.44 -29.76 9.14
CA TRP A 57 -7.85 -28.81 10.17
C TRP A 57 -8.08 -29.41 11.56
N ALA A 58 -7.70 -30.66 11.79
CA ALA A 58 -7.91 -31.32 13.09
C ALA A 58 -6.79 -31.00 14.09
N ASP A 59 -7.16 -31.14 15.33
CA ASP A 59 -6.28 -31.26 16.48
C ASP A 59 -5.98 -32.73 16.70
N PHE A 60 -4.85 -33.20 16.23
CA PHE A 60 -4.54 -34.63 16.19
C PHE A 60 -3.06 -34.90 16.47
N ASP A 61 -2.77 -35.94 17.27
CA ASP A 61 -1.43 -36.49 17.53
C ASP A 61 -0.39 -35.40 17.94
N GLU A 62 -0.75 -34.56 18.91
CA GLU A 62 0.05 -33.44 19.44
C GLU A 62 0.28 -32.28 18.46
N LEU A 63 -0.33 -32.31 17.28
CA LEU A 63 -0.32 -31.26 16.28
C LEU A 63 -1.71 -30.63 16.14
N ASP A 64 -1.73 -29.32 16.14
CA ASP A 64 -2.92 -28.52 15.86
C ASP A 64 -2.76 -27.89 14.48
N THR A 65 -3.53 -28.38 13.51
CA THR A 65 -3.46 -27.99 12.10
C THR A 65 -4.67 -27.17 11.67
N HIS A 66 -5.25 -26.40 12.60
CA HIS A 66 -6.44 -25.60 12.37
C HIS A 66 -6.32 -24.71 11.14
N HIS A 67 -7.35 -24.75 10.26
CA HIS A 67 -7.41 -23.89 9.09
C HIS A 67 -7.88 -22.50 9.46
N TYR A 68 -7.27 -21.48 8.87
CA TYR A 68 -7.64 -20.06 8.97
C TYR A 68 -7.97 -19.62 10.40
N PRO A 69 -7.04 -19.75 11.35
CA PRO A 69 -7.30 -19.37 12.73
C PRO A 69 -7.63 -17.86 12.80
N ALA A 70 -8.59 -17.49 13.65
CA ALA A 70 -8.81 -16.09 13.98
C ALA A 70 -7.62 -15.55 14.79
N TYR A 71 -7.35 -14.25 14.68
CA TYR A 71 -6.22 -13.62 15.37
C TYR A 71 -6.13 -13.97 16.86
N LEU A 72 -7.27 -13.98 17.56
CA LEU A 72 -7.30 -14.31 18.99
C LEU A 72 -7.30 -15.83 19.29
N THR A 73 -7.53 -16.69 18.31
CA THR A 73 -7.56 -18.16 18.53
C THR A 73 -6.23 -18.65 19.06
N GLY A 74 -5.11 -18.14 18.52
CA GLY A 74 -3.77 -18.51 18.96
C GLY A 74 -3.52 -18.22 20.44
N VAL A 75 -4.14 -17.19 21.02
CA VAL A 75 -3.96 -16.84 22.44
C VAL A 75 -4.45 -17.97 23.36
N ALA A 76 -5.68 -18.43 23.16
CA ALA A 76 -6.27 -19.47 23.99
C ALA A 76 -5.47 -20.79 23.90
N ARG A 77 -4.98 -21.13 22.72
CA ARG A 77 -4.18 -22.34 22.48
C ARG A 77 -2.82 -22.26 23.17
N PHE A 78 -2.19 -21.10 23.15
CA PHE A 78 -0.87 -20.91 23.74
C PHE A 78 -0.92 -20.81 25.28
N THR A 79 -2.03 -20.36 25.86
CA THR A 79 -2.12 -20.15 27.31
C THR A 79 -2.05 -21.47 28.09
N ASN A 80 -2.71 -22.52 27.59
CA ASN A 80 -2.80 -23.84 28.26
C ASN A 80 -2.37 -25.00 27.36
N GLY A 81 -1.90 -24.69 26.12
CA GLY A 81 -1.56 -25.69 25.13
C GLY A 81 -0.16 -26.25 25.31
N TYR A 82 -0.03 -27.50 24.93
CA TYR A 82 1.26 -28.21 24.82
C TYR A 82 1.47 -28.75 23.40
N LYS A 83 0.51 -28.52 22.49
CA LYS A 83 0.54 -29.02 21.13
C LYS A 83 1.27 -28.04 20.23
N VAL A 84 1.97 -28.53 19.23
CA VAL A 84 2.56 -27.73 18.19
C VAL A 84 1.44 -27.17 17.33
N PHE A 85 1.39 -25.85 17.21
CA PHE A 85 0.42 -25.15 16.38
C PHE A 85 1.02 -24.85 15.01
N MET A 86 0.44 -25.47 13.97
CA MET A 86 0.90 -25.36 12.59
C MET A 86 -0.33 -25.34 11.66
N PRO A 87 -0.96 -24.19 11.46
CA PRO A 87 -2.10 -24.09 10.55
C PRO A 87 -1.77 -24.64 9.16
N ALA A 88 -2.48 -25.68 8.74
CA ALA A 88 -2.24 -26.30 7.44
C ALA A 88 -2.76 -25.42 6.29
N GLU A 89 -3.72 -24.54 6.58
CA GLU A 89 -4.10 -23.42 5.73
C GLU A 89 -4.17 -22.17 6.61
N PHE A 90 -3.29 -21.22 6.31
CA PHE A 90 -3.06 -20.04 7.11
C PHE A 90 -3.23 -18.81 6.25
N MET A 91 -4.27 -18.03 6.45
CA MET A 91 -4.68 -16.89 5.65
C MET A 91 -4.97 -17.25 4.17
N HIS A 92 -6.16 -16.92 3.75
CA HIS A 92 -6.66 -17.18 2.41
C HIS A 92 -6.57 -15.90 1.56
N GLY A 93 -6.12 -16.02 0.32
CA GLY A 93 -5.98 -14.89 -0.58
C GLY A 93 -7.27 -14.31 -1.07
N GLN A 94 -8.16 -15.13 -1.37
CA GLN A 94 -9.48 -14.93 -2.00
C GLN A 94 -9.83 -13.50 -2.47
N TYR A 95 -10.05 -13.35 -3.73
CA TYR A 95 -10.75 -12.28 -4.45
C TYR A 95 -10.03 -10.98 -4.73
N ASP A 96 -8.93 -10.65 -4.19
CA ASP A 96 -8.21 -9.42 -4.51
C ASP A 96 -6.95 -9.30 -3.67
N GLN A 97 -6.11 -10.33 -3.77
CA GLN A 97 -4.81 -10.23 -3.11
C GLN A 97 -4.91 -10.01 -1.60
N GLY A 98 -5.92 -10.64 -0.96
CA GLY A 98 -6.07 -10.61 0.50
C GLY A 98 -4.88 -11.22 1.24
N HIS A 99 -4.02 -11.97 0.55
CA HIS A 99 -2.77 -12.44 1.09
C HIS A 99 -1.86 -11.29 1.52
N GLY A 100 -1.17 -11.49 2.62
CA GLY A 100 -0.35 -10.46 3.24
C GLY A 100 -1.14 -9.42 4.01
N ALA A 101 -2.44 -9.30 3.79
CA ALA A 101 -3.29 -8.36 4.52
C ALA A 101 -3.45 -8.78 5.98
N GLY A 102 -2.95 -7.97 6.91
CA GLY A 102 -2.90 -8.30 8.34
C GLY A 102 -1.89 -9.38 8.71
N LEU A 103 -1.07 -9.86 7.78
CA LEU A 103 -0.07 -10.88 8.03
C LEU A 103 0.93 -10.48 9.13
N GLU A 104 1.32 -9.21 9.20
CA GLU A 104 2.21 -8.72 10.26
C GLU A 104 1.64 -8.96 11.65
N ASP A 105 0.34 -8.67 11.84
CA ASP A 105 -0.35 -8.89 13.12
C ASP A 105 -0.31 -10.36 13.54
N PHE A 106 -0.71 -11.24 12.63
CA PHE A 106 -0.74 -12.68 12.88
C PHE A 106 0.66 -13.24 13.10
N TRP A 107 1.61 -12.85 12.25
CA TRP A 107 2.97 -13.36 12.32
C TRP A 107 3.68 -12.91 13.59
N ALA A 108 3.60 -11.63 13.94
CA ALA A 108 4.19 -11.11 15.18
C ALA A 108 3.61 -11.81 16.42
N ARG A 109 2.30 -12.05 16.42
CA ARG A 109 1.63 -12.71 17.54
C ARG A 109 2.02 -14.18 17.68
N TYR A 110 1.98 -14.92 16.58
CA TYR A 110 2.18 -16.36 16.64
C TYR A 110 3.65 -16.73 16.82
N THR A 111 4.57 -16.05 16.15
CA THR A 111 6.01 -16.30 16.30
C THR A 111 6.56 -15.92 17.68
N ALA A 112 5.84 -15.11 18.44
CA ALA A 112 6.19 -14.85 19.84
C ALA A 112 6.04 -16.08 20.76
N HIS A 113 5.40 -17.16 20.27
CA HIS A 113 5.16 -18.35 21.06
C HIS A 113 5.95 -19.56 20.55
N PRO A 114 6.69 -20.29 21.42
CA PRO A 114 7.60 -21.37 21.00
C PRO A 114 6.89 -22.59 20.41
N LEU A 115 5.59 -22.75 20.61
CA LEU A 115 4.80 -23.85 20.03
C LEU A 115 4.31 -23.56 18.62
N PHE A 116 4.50 -22.36 18.09
CA PHE A 116 4.13 -22.06 16.71
C PHE A 116 5.22 -22.53 15.75
N ALA A 117 4.90 -23.46 14.88
CA ALA A 117 5.83 -24.06 13.92
C ALA A 117 5.77 -23.44 12.52
N GLY A 118 5.03 -22.35 12.33
CA GLY A 118 4.76 -21.77 11.03
C GLY A 118 3.38 -22.15 10.50
N GLY A 119 3.11 -21.85 9.22
CA GLY A 119 1.84 -22.15 8.56
C GLY A 119 1.99 -22.12 7.06
N PHE A 120 1.01 -22.66 6.35
CA PHE A 120 0.98 -22.71 4.89
C PHE A 120 -0.13 -21.81 4.39
N MET A 121 0.22 -20.83 3.54
CA MET A 121 -0.78 -19.96 2.91
C MET A 121 -1.57 -20.72 1.84
N TRP A 122 -2.85 -20.46 1.76
CA TRP A 122 -3.69 -20.89 0.65
C TRP A 122 -3.99 -19.71 -0.26
N ALA A 123 -3.37 -19.58 -1.46
CA ALA A 123 -2.44 -20.58 -1.98
C ALA A 123 -1.17 -19.92 -2.55
N TYR A 124 -0.34 -20.69 -3.25
CA TYR A 124 0.89 -20.15 -3.84
C TYR A 124 0.61 -19.38 -5.13
N SER A 125 -0.28 -19.89 -5.97
CA SER A 125 -0.68 -19.23 -7.22
C SER A 125 -2.16 -19.42 -7.47
N ASP A 126 -2.74 -18.46 -8.16
CA ASP A 126 -4.10 -18.56 -8.66
C ASP A 126 -4.33 -19.87 -9.40
N GLU A 127 -5.47 -20.49 -9.15
CA GLU A 127 -5.85 -21.74 -9.75
C GLU A 127 -6.50 -21.50 -11.11
N ALA A 128 -5.84 -21.97 -12.16
CA ALA A 128 -6.40 -21.94 -13.51
C ALA A 128 -5.91 -23.14 -14.31
N VAL A 129 -6.79 -23.71 -15.13
CA VAL A 129 -6.51 -24.84 -16.01
C VAL A 129 -6.73 -24.44 -17.46
N ARG A 130 -5.72 -24.65 -18.30
CA ARG A 130 -5.89 -24.49 -19.74
C ARG A 130 -6.67 -25.69 -20.32
N ARG A 131 -7.87 -25.41 -20.77
CA ARG A 131 -8.83 -26.42 -21.27
C ARG A 131 -8.56 -26.78 -22.73
N SER A 132 -8.00 -27.96 -22.98
CA SER A 132 -7.77 -28.46 -24.34
C SER A 132 -9.08 -28.71 -25.10
N ASP A 133 -10.14 -29.05 -24.39
CA ASP A 133 -11.49 -29.27 -24.94
C ASP A 133 -12.25 -27.96 -25.24
N ARG A 134 -11.73 -26.79 -24.79
CA ARG A 134 -12.29 -25.46 -25.05
C ARG A 134 -11.30 -24.55 -25.81
N GLY A 135 -10.51 -25.14 -26.70
CA GLY A 135 -9.59 -24.37 -27.52
C GLY A 135 -8.46 -23.67 -26.80
N GLY A 136 -8.12 -24.13 -25.57
CA GLY A 136 -7.05 -23.55 -24.75
C GLY A 136 -7.50 -22.39 -23.86
N ALA A 137 -8.80 -22.14 -23.73
CA ALA A 137 -9.31 -21.15 -22.79
C ALA A 137 -8.92 -21.50 -21.34
N LEU A 138 -8.61 -20.49 -20.54
CA LEU A 138 -8.43 -20.68 -19.11
C LEU A 138 -9.77 -20.98 -18.45
N ASP A 139 -9.78 -21.98 -17.60
CA ASP A 139 -10.90 -22.34 -16.75
C ASP A 139 -10.44 -22.21 -15.31
N SER A 140 -10.94 -21.21 -14.64
CA SER A 140 -10.76 -20.98 -13.22
C SER A 140 -12.07 -21.26 -12.50
N GLU A 141 -12.01 -21.53 -11.22
CA GLU A 141 -13.20 -21.76 -10.41
C GLU A 141 -13.77 -20.43 -9.90
N ASP A 142 -14.19 -19.57 -10.85
CA ASP A 142 -14.77 -18.26 -10.57
C ASP A 142 -13.99 -17.50 -9.47
N TYR A 143 -14.69 -17.06 -8.43
CA TYR A 143 -14.14 -16.28 -7.31
C TYR A 143 -13.33 -17.11 -6.30
N ASN A 144 -13.25 -18.41 -6.41
CA ASN A 144 -12.41 -19.24 -5.53
C ASN A 144 -10.98 -19.37 -6.04
N ALA A 145 -10.78 -19.18 -7.33
CA ALA A 145 -9.49 -19.39 -7.98
C ALA A 145 -8.43 -18.31 -7.74
N PRO A 146 -8.76 -17.00 -7.58
CA PRO A 146 -7.77 -15.96 -7.33
C PRO A 146 -7.38 -15.89 -5.84
N ASP A 147 -6.76 -16.91 -5.35
CA ASP A 147 -6.35 -17.08 -3.95
C ASP A 147 -4.83 -17.25 -3.77
N GLY A 148 -4.07 -17.10 -4.85
CA GLY A 148 -2.62 -17.12 -4.86
C GLY A 148 -1.94 -15.83 -4.40
N ILE A 149 -0.63 -15.90 -4.26
CA ILE A 149 0.27 -14.72 -4.18
C ILE A 149 0.92 -14.43 -5.52
N LEU A 150 0.66 -15.29 -6.49
CA LEU A 150 1.04 -15.19 -7.90
C LEU A 150 -0.19 -15.37 -8.74
N GLY A 151 -0.26 -14.69 -9.88
CA GLY A 151 -1.26 -14.97 -10.90
C GLY A 151 -1.12 -16.35 -11.53
N PRO A 152 -2.05 -16.75 -12.41
CA PRO A 152 -2.11 -18.10 -12.98
C PRO A 152 -0.89 -18.47 -13.85
N PHE A 153 -0.19 -17.49 -14.37
CA PHE A 153 1.07 -17.67 -15.14
C PHE A 153 2.33 -17.33 -14.32
N ARG A 154 2.22 -17.28 -12.99
CA ARG A 154 3.29 -16.95 -12.05
C ARG A 154 3.71 -15.49 -12.04
N GLU A 155 2.87 -14.59 -12.49
CA GLU A 155 3.03 -13.16 -12.33
C GLU A 155 3.02 -12.82 -10.82
N LYS A 156 4.00 -12.06 -10.38
CA LYS A 156 4.11 -11.66 -8.97
C LYS A 156 3.12 -10.54 -8.67
N GLU A 157 2.23 -10.79 -7.75
CA GLU A 157 1.26 -9.81 -7.26
C GLU A 157 1.82 -8.96 -6.10
N GLY A 158 1.10 -7.91 -5.71
CA GLY A 158 1.48 -7.09 -4.55
C GLY A 158 1.59 -7.90 -3.26
N SER A 159 0.73 -8.91 -3.11
CA SER A 159 0.76 -9.87 -2.00
C SER A 159 2.08 -10.65 -1.87
N TYR A 160 2.70 -11.04 -3.00
CA TYR A 160 4.01 -11.69 -3.01
C TYR A 160 5.07 -10.85 -2.28
N TYR A 161 5.11 -9.56 -2.56
CA TYR A 161 6.11 -8.67 -1.96
C TYR A 161 5.81 -8.36 -0.51
N SER A 162 4.54 -8.32 -0.12
CA SER A 162 4.12 -8.20 1.28
C SER A 162 4.56 -9.41 2.10
N VAL A 163 4.29 -10.62 1.59
CA VAL A 163 4.72 -11.88 2.23
C VAL A 163 6.25 -11.94 2.32
N ARG A 164 6.97 -11.61 1.23
CA ARG A 164 8.43 -11.56 1.19
C ARG A 164 9.02 -10.65 2.27
N GLU A 165 8.43 -9.48 2.48
CA GLU A 165 8.89 -8.53 3.49
C GLU A 165 8.58 -9.03 4.91
N VAL A 166 7.35 -9.46 5.18
CA VAL A 166 6.93 -9.90 6.52
C VAL A 166 7.67 -11.16 6.96
N TRP A 167 7.89 -12.09 6.03
CA TRP A 167 8.59 -13.35 6.30
C TRP A 167 10.10 -13.26 6.06
N SER A 168 10.63 -12.06 5.82
CA SER A 168 12.09 -11.89 5.66
C SER A 168 12.85 -12.47 6.85
N PRO A 169 13.86 -13.33 6.61
CA PRO A 169 14.69 -13.87 7.68
C PRO A 169 15.63 -12.84 8.30
N ILE A 170 15.84 -11.70 7.63
CA ILE A 170 16.59 -10.54 8.13
C ILE A 170 15.59 -9.43 8.40
N HIS A 171 15.28 -9.19 9.67
CA HIS A 171 14.33 -8.16 10.04
C HIS A 171 15.06 -6.88 10.46
N ILE A 172 14.73 -5.78 9.78
CA ILE A 172 15.24 -4.44 10.05
C ILE A 172 14.12 -3.66 10.75
N GLU A 173 14.40 -3.14 11.94
CA GLU A 173 13.44 -2.28 12.64
C GLU A 173 13.24 -0.95 11.90
N PRO A 174 12.07 -0.31 12.02
CA PRO A 174 11.81 0.99 11.43
C PRO A 174 12.85 2.03 11.88
N LEU A 175 13.35 2.81 10.93
CA LEU A 175 14.32 3.88 11.18
C LEU A 175 13.65 5.23 11.14
N MET A 176 14.01 6.09 12.09
CA MET A 176 13.75 7.52 12.04
C MET A 176 15.03 8.23 11.62
N ILE A 177 15.05 8.77 10.42
CA ILE A 177 16.21 9.47 9.88
C ILE A 177 16.13 10.95 10.28
N THR A 178 17.16 11.44 10.94
CA THR A 178 17.31 12.84 11.36
C THR A 178 18.70 13.35 10.97
N PRO A 179 18.96 14.67 10.98
CA PRO A 179 20.30 15.18 10.72
C PRO A 179 21.39 14.65 11.67
N SER A 180 20.98 14.16 12.85
CA SER A 180 21.87 13.54 13.84
C SER A 180 22.01 12.02 13.71
N PHE A 181 21.30 11.38 12.78
CA PHE A 181 21.41 9.94 12.52
C PHE A 181 22.86 9.59 12.12
N ARG A 182 23.41 8.51 12.66
CA ARG A 182 24.81 8.10 12.47
C ARG A 182 24.96 6.73 11.81
N GLY A 183 23.88 6.23 11.21
CA GLY A 183 23.88 4.97 10.49
C GLY A 183 23.66 3.72 11.36
N ASP A 184 23.40 3.88 12.66
CA ASP A 184 23.12 2.73 13.53
C ASP A 184 21.69 2.24 13.31
N PHE A 185 21.54 0.92 13.16
CA PHE A 185 20.23 0.31 13.02
C PHE A 185 20.15 -1.04 13.73
N ARG A 186 18.96 -1.41 14.14
CA ARG A 186 18.69 -2.66 14.82
C ARG A 186 18.26 -3.72 13.82
N VAL A 187 18.86 -4.91 13.94
CA VAL A 187 18.57 -6.05 13.06
C VAL A 187 18.35 -7.30 13.89
N SER A 188 17.35 -8.11 13.50
CA SER A 188 17.05 -9.39 14.14
C SER A 188 17.26 -10.54 13.16
N ASN A 189 17.88 -11.61 13.65
CA ASN A 189 18.04 -12.87 12.92
C ASN A 189 16.80 -13.75 13.09
N ARG A 190 16.02 -13.89 12.03
CA ARG A 190 14.85 -14.78 11.96
C ARG A 190 15.11 -16.05 11.16
N TYR A 191 16.35 -16.28 10.71
CA TYR A 191 16.76 -17.59 10.18
C TYR A 191 16.62 -18.69 11.25
N LEU A 192 16.52 -19.93 10.82
CA LEU A 192 16.48 -21.08 11.72
C LEU A 192 17.87 -21.70 11.94
N PHE A 193 18.78 -21.53 10.96
CA PHE A 193 20.07 -22.22 10.96
C PHE A 193 21.25 -21.33 10.56
N THR A 194 21.00 -20.14 9.98
CA THR A 194 22.05 -19.26 9.42
C THR A 194 22.41 -18.16 10.42
N ASN A 195 23.70 -17.98 10.70
CA ASN A 195 24.19 -16.82 11.44
C ASN A 195 24.24 -15.59 10.52
N LEU A 196 23.81 -14.42 11.00
CA LEU A 196 23.78 -13.20 10.16
C LEU A 196 25.13 -12.73 9.67
N CYS A 197 26.24 -13.14 10.28
CA CYS A 197 27.58 -12.82 9.77
C CYS A 197 27.86 -13.41 8.38
N ALA A 198 27.10 -14.41 7.94
CA ALA A 198 27.16 -14.95 6.58
C ALA A 198 26.36 -14.08 5.55
N CYS A 199 25.60 -13.12 6.02
CA CYS A 199 24.73 -12.25 5.23
C CYS A 199 25.33 -10.84 5.14
N SER A 200 24.86 -10.07 4.17
CA SER A 200 25.30 -8.68 3.98
C SER A 200 24.13 -7.76 3.68
N MET A 201 24.40 -6.46 3.71
CA MET A 201 23.39 -5.45 3.39
C MET A 201 24.04 -4.35 2.57
N ARG A 202 23.35 -3.93 1.52
CA ARG A 202 23.68 -2.74 0.74
C ARG A 202 22.79 -1.59 1.19
N TRP A 203 23.37 -0.43 1.41
CA TRP A 203 22.62 0.81 1.60
C TRP A 203 22.82 1.74 0.40
N ARG A 204 21.81 2.52 0.08
CA ARG A 204 21.83 3.56 -0.94
C ARG A 204 21.12 4.80 -0.43
N VAL A 205 21.71 5.96 -0.62
CA VAL A 205 21.05 7.26 -0.46
C VAL A 205 20.55 7.69 -1.83
N LEU A 206 19.23 7.85 -1.95
CA LEU A 206 18.57 8.16 -3.21
C LEU A 206 18.10 9.61 -3.21
N HIS A 207 18.27 10.27 -4.36
CA HIS A 207 17.63 11.55 -4.66
C HIS A 207 16.45 11.35 -5.61
N CYS A 208 15.36 12.07 -5.37
CA CYS A 208 14.11 12.00 -6.09
C CYS A 208 13.78 13.37 -6.70
N THR A 209 14.01 13.53 -7.98
CA THR A 209 13.72 14.81 -8.65
C THR A 209 12.22 15.05 -8.73
N SER A 210 11.80 16.26 -8.34
CA SER A 210 10.42 16.73 -8.46
C SER A 210 10.12 17.21 -9.88
N PRO A 211 8.90 17.00 -10.41
CA PRO A 211 8.46 17.61 -11.67
C PRO A 211 8.55 19.14 -11.71
N LEU A 212 8.54 19.82 -10.54
CA LEU A 212 8.75 21.28 -10.45
C LEU A 212 10.12 21.73 -10.98
N ASN A 213 11.11 20.85 -10.89
CA ASN A 213 12.50 21.13 -11.27
C ASN A 213 12.91 20.44 -12.59
N GLY A 214 11.92 19.92 -13.32
CA GLY A 214 12.12 19.16 -14.55
C GLY A 214 12.41 17.68 -14.30
N ASP A 215 12.40 16.88 -15.35
CA ASP A 215 12.76 15.47 -15.27
C ASP A 215 14.25 15.33 -14.98
N GLY A 216 14.55 14.87 -13.79
CA GLY A 216 15.93 14.63 -13.37
C GLY A 216 16.57 13.50 -14.17
N GLU A 217 17.90 13.56 -14.29
CA GLU A 217 18.71 12.44 -14.75
C GLU A 217 18.66 11.33 -13.69
N GLY A 218 18.28 10.12 -14.08
CA GLY A 218 18.24 8.97 -13.20
C GLY A 218 18.22 7.66 -13.98
N GLU A 219 18.68 6.60 -13.35
CA GLU A 219 18.55 5.26 -13.91
C GLU A 219 17.09 4.82 -13.85
N VAL A 220 16.57 4.35 -14.99
CA VAL A 220 15.22 3.77 -15.09
C VAL A 220 15.35 2.26 -15.02
N VAL A 221 14.76 1.67 -13.99
CA VAL A 221 14.79 0.22 -13.75
C VAL A 221 13.37 -0.34 -13.89
N THR A 222 13.20 -1.41 -14.66
CA THR A 222 11.95 -2.19 -14.67
C THR A 222 11.87 -3.00 -13.37
N VAL A 223 10.79 -2.85 -12.62
CA VAL A 223 10.71 -3.36 -11.24
C VAL A 223 9.78 -4.56 -11.11
N ALA A 224 8.95 -4.85 -12.09
CA ALA A 224 8.03 -5.99 -12.05
C ALA A 224 7.78 -6.55 -13.44
N ASP A 225 7.30 -7.76 -13.50
CA ASP A 225 7.02 -8.51 -14.73
C ASP A 225 5.98 -7.82 -15.64
N GLY A 226 5.35 -6.74 -15.19
CA GLY A 226 4.28 -6.04 -15.89
C GLY A 226 4.56 -4.60 -16.31
N GLY A 227 5.77 -4.08 -16.14
CA GLY A 227 6.11 -2.77 -16.69
C GLY A 227 6.03 -1.57 -15.75
N ALA A 228 6.04 -1.76 -14.43
CA ALA A 228 6.33 -0.65 -13.54
C ALA A 228 7.80 -0.27 -13.65
N ARG A 229 8.07 1.05 -13.74
CA ARG A 229 9.41 1.61 -13.82
C ARG A 229 9.71 2.40 -12.55
N ALA A 230 10.91 2.21 -12.00
CA ALA A 230 11.44 3.03 -10.93
C ALA A 230 12.49 3.99 -11.49
N TRP A 231 12.48 5.22 -11.01
CA TRP A 231 13.50 6.22 -11.31
C TRP A 231 14.40 6.34 -10.09
N ARG A 232 15.69 6.13 -10.28
CA ARG A 232 16.67 6.11 -9.20
C ARG A 232 17.86 7.00 -9.55
N GLN A 233 18.14 7.96 -8.70
CA GLN A 233 19.41 8.67 -8.69
C GLN A 233 20.12 8.34 -7.39
N VAL A 234 21.16 7.52 -7.47
CA VAL A 234 21.97 7.14 -6.31
C VAL A 234 23.00 8.23 -6.05
N LEU A 235 22.90 8.89 -4.90
CA LEU A 235 23.89 9.89 -4.47
C LEU A 235 25.12 9.21 -3.87
N ASP A 236 24.90 8.16 -3.06
CA ASP A 236 25.97 7.38 -2.45
C ASP A 236 25.44 5.99 -2.06
N SER A 237 26.36 5.04 -1.91
CA SER A 237 26.05 3.67 -1.55
C SER A 237 27.22 2.97 -0.88
N GLY A 238 26.92 1.92 -0.12
CA GLY A 238 27.94 1.08 0.49
C GLY A 238 27.40 -0.25 0.96
N MET A 239 28.32 -1.08 1.44
CA MET A 239 28.00 -2.39 2.00
C MET A 239 28.19 -2.41 3.51
N VAL A 240 27.35 -3.17 4.19
CA VAL A 240 27.46 -3.47 5.61
C VAL A 240 27.57 -4.98 5.78
N GLN A 241 28.64 -5.44 6.43
CA GLN A 241 28.70 -6.81 6.93
C GLN A 241 27.81 -6.89 8.17
N LEU A 242 26.85 -7.80 8.18
CA LEU A 242 25.96 -7.97 9.32
C LEU A 242 26.70 -8.59 10.52
N PRO A 243 26.27 -8.28 11.75
CA PRO A 243 26.93 -8.78 12.96
C PRO A 243 26.75 -10.31 13.12
N SER A 244 27.61 -10.91 13.93
CA SER A 244 27.44 -12.32 14.30
C SER A 244 26.27 -12.43 15.28
N LEU A 245 25.12 -12.80 14.76
CA LEU A 245 23.90 -13.09 15.51
C LEU A 245 23.42 -14.48 15.14
N VAL A 246 23.28 -15.36 16.13
CA VAL A 246 22.67 -16.68 15.91
C VAL A 246 21.15 -16.55 15.75
N PRO A 247 20.45 -17.57 15.23
CA PRO A 247 19.00 -17.57 15.12
C PRO A 247 18.28 -17.13 16.38
N GLY A 248 17.33 -16.20 16.24
CA GLY A 248 16.56 -15.61 17.33
C GLY A 248 17.21 -14.41 18.02
N GLU A 249 18.45 -14.10 17.74
CA GLU A 249 19.13 -12.94 18.35
C GLU A 249 18.83 -11.62 17.60
N THR A 250 18.93 -10.54 18.36
CA THR A 250 18.80 -9.16 17.88
C THR A 250 20.05 -8.39 18.29
N GLY A 251 20.56 -7.56 17.40
CA GLY A 251 21.75 -6.74 17.63
C GLY A 251 21.74 -5.47 16.80
N PHE A 252 22.89 -4.80 16.76
CA PHE A 252 23.06 -3.54 16.02
C PHE A 252 24.08 -3.74 14.90
N ALA A 253 23.79 -3.09 13.77
CA ALA A 253 24.73 -2.89 12.68
C ALA A 253 24.87 -1.39 12.40
N ARG A 254 25.92 -1.00 11.70
CA ARG A 254 26.19 0.40 11.37
C ARG A 254 26.53 0.56 9.90
N MET A 255 25.87 1.51 9.26
CA MET A 255 26.21 2.01 7.94
C MET A 255 27.24 3.16 8.07
N ASN A 256 28.22 3.18 7.19
CA ASN A 256 29.12 4.33 7.07
C ASN A 256 28.53 5.33 6.08
N LEU A 257 27.55 6.10 6.54
CA LEU A 257 26.92 7.13 5.73
C LEU A 257 27.86 8.33 5.52
N PRO A 258 27.83 8.99 4.36
CA PRO A 258 28.59 10.22 4.13
C PRO A 258 28.00 11.38 4.96
N ASP A 259 28.80 12.39 5.26
CA ASP A 259 28.36 13.54 6.08
C ASP A 259 27.17 14.29 5.46
N ASN A 260 27.05 14.25 4.14
CA ASN A 260 25.98 14.90 3.38
C ASN A 260 24.80 13.98 3.04
N PHE A 261 24.67 12.80 3.68
CA PHE A 261 23.59 11.85 3.40
C PHE A 261 22.19 12.48 3.50
N PHE A 262 22.06 13.50 4.37
CA PHE A 262 20.79 14.18 4.60
C PHE A 262 20.36 15.09 3.41
N ASN A 263 21.19 15.24 2.39
CA ASN A 263 20.81 15.87 1.12
C ASN A 263 20.03 14.93 0.18
N GLY A 264 19.94 13.64 0.53
CA GLY A 264 19.10 12.69 -0.19
C GLY A 264 17.67 12.70 0.36
N ASP A 265 16.79 12.02 -0.34
CA ASP A 265 15.36 11.96 -0.01
C ASP A 265 14.95 10.64 0.63
N ILE A 266 15.62 9.55 0.25
CA ILE A 266 15.30 8.18 0.68
C ILE A 266 16.58 7.43 1.01
N LEU A 267 16.59 6.72 2.15
CA LEU A 267 17.56 5.68 2.46
C LEU A 267 16.96 4.31 2.11
N GLU A 268 17.61 3.59 1.21
CA GLU A 268 17.27 2.23 0.81
C GLU A 268 18.25 1.24 1.44
N LEU A 269 17.72 0.17 2.04
CA LEU A 269 18.48 -0.96 2.58
C LEU A 269 18.06 -2.23 1.86
N GLU A 270 19.01 -2.94 1.27
CA GLU A 270 18.77 -4.22 0.61
C GLU A 270 19.62 -5.30 1.27
N ALA A 271 18.97 -6.28 1.88
CA ALA A 271 19.61 -7.38 2.58
C ALA A 271 19.79 -8.57 1.63
N TYR A 272 20.95 -9.22 1.75
CA TYR A 272 21.33 -10.40 0.98
C TYR A 272 21.56 -11.58 1.91
N GLY A 273 21.01 -12.75 1.53
CA GLY A 273 21.25 -14.01 2.20
C GLY A 273 22.71 -14.49 2.06
N ALA A 274 23.02 -15.60 2.72
CA ALA A 274 24.34 -16.22 2.63
C ALA A 274 24.70 -16.76 1.23
N ASP A 275 23.69 -16.96 0.39
CA ASP A 275 23.79 -17.33 -1.03
C ASP A 275 24.02 -16.13 -1.96
N GLY A 276 23.97 -14.91 -1.42
CA GLY A 276 24.08 -13.67 -2.17
C GLY A 276 22.77 -13.20 -2.82
N GLU A 277 21.66 -13.92 -2.63
CA GLU A 277 20.36 -13.53 -3.16
C GLU A 277 19.70 -12.43 -2.30
N SER A 278 19.00 -11.51 -2.94
CA SER A 278 18.27 -10.44 -2.25
C SER A 278 17.05 -11.01 -1.53
N VAL A 279 17.02 -10.92 -0.20
CA VAL A 279 15.93 -11.43 0.64
C VAL A 279 14.93 -10.37 1.06
N CYS A 280 15.36 -9.10 1.16
CA CYS A 280 14.50 -8.01 1.59
C CYS A 280 15.03 -6.66 1.10
N THR A 281 14.12 -5.77 0.73
CA THR A 281 14.41 -4.36 0.48
C THR A 281 13.50 -3.51 1.37
N ARG A 282 14.10 -2.57 2.12
CA ARG A 282 13.39 -1.61 2.97
C ARG A 282 13.82 -0.21 2.61
N THR A 283 12.87 0.71 2.58
CA THR A 283 13.15 2.12 2.30
C THR A 283 12.62 3.00 3.42
N PHE A 284 13.36 4.04 3.74
CA PHE A 284 13.05 4.98 4.81
C PHE A 284 13.16 6.41 4.28
N PRO A 285 12.16 7.27 4.52
CA PRO A 285 12.25 8.66 4.09
C PRO A 285 13.31 9.40 4.93
N ILE A 286 14.15 10.18 4.25
CA ILE A 286 15.05 11.15 4.88
C ILE A 286 14.28 12.45 5.12
N HIS A 287 13.49 12.88 4.12
CA HIS A 287 12.56 13.99 4.23
C HIS A 287 11.13 13.51 4.07
N TYR A 288 10.22 14.02 4.87
CA TYR A 288 8.79 13.78 4.70
C TYR A 288 8.20 14.69 3.63
N ALA A 289 7.00 14.39 3.12
CA ALA A 289 6.40 15.04 1.96
C ALA A 289 6.34 16.57 2.09
N LYS A 290 5.96 17.09 3.24
CA LYS A 290 5.89 18.53 3.50
C LYS A 290 7.25 19.21 3.43
N ASP A 291 8.29 18.61 4.03
CA ASP A 291 9.63 19.17 4.06
C ASP A 291 10.29 19.07 2.68
N TYR A 292 10.06 17.96 1.97
CA TYR A 292 10.48 17.75 0.60
C TYR A 292 9.93 18.84 -0.32
N LEU A 293 8.60 19.09 -0.29
CA LEU A 293 7.97 20.11 -1.11
C LEU A 293 8.50 21.51 -0.79
N THR A 294 8.70 21.84 0.49
CA THR A 294 9.28 23.11 0.92
C THR A 294 10.70 23.29 0.38
N GLY A 295 11.51 22.23 0.38
CA GLY A 295 12.85 22.23 -0.19
C GLY A 295 12.85 22.43 -1.72
N GLU A 296 11.91 21.78 -2.42
CA GLU A 296 11.79 21.88 -3.88
C GLU A 296 11.26 23.24 -4.37
N LEU A 297 10.45 23.93 -3.57
CA LEU A 297 9.97 25.28 -3.86
C LEU A 297 11.03 26.37 -3.63
N GLN A 298 12.12 26.06 -2.92
CA GLN A 298 13.23 27.00 -2.77
C GLN A 298 14.07 27.04 -4.05
N PRO A 299 14.48 28.23 -4.55
CA PRO A 299 15.34 28.32 -5.71
C PRO A 299 16.66 27.61 -5.45
N LYS A 300 16.94 26.51 -6.17
CA LYS A 300 18.24 25.84 -6.14
C LYS A 300 19.27 26.79 -6.73
N GLY A 301 20.18 27.35 -5.91
CA GLY A 301 21.29 28.17 -6.36
C GLY A 301 21.21 29.66 -6.06
N ALA A 302 20.49 30.08 -5.04
CA ALA A 302 20.68 31.41 -4.49
C ALA A 302 21.98 31.47 -3.65
N ASP A 303 23.13 31.32 -4.27
CA ASP A 303 24.31 32.01 -3.81
C ASP A 303 23.97 33.51 -3.86
N ALA A 304 23.92 34.13 -2.70
CA ALA A 304 23.58 35.51 -2.52
C ALA A 304 24.60 36.44 -3.17
N HIS A 305 24.64 36.52 -4.48
CA HIS A 305 25.28 37.62 -5.26
C HIS A 305 25.08 37.39 -6.75
N SER A 306 23.91 37.70 -7.27
CA SER A 306 23.81 38.28 -8.62
C SER A 306 22.48 39.01 -8.78
N SER A 307 22.56 40.30 -8.63
CA SER A 307 21.59 41.28 -9.13
C SER A 307 21.41 41.07 -10.64
N GLY A 308 20.17 40.92 -11.08
CA GLY A 308 19.78 41.27 -12.42
C GLY A 308 19.37 40.16 -13.37
N SER A 309 18.19 39.62 -13.20
CA SER A 309 17.25 39.46 -14.30
C SER A 309 15.84 39.72 -13.73
N GLN A 310 15.31 40.88 -14.09
CA GLN A 310 13.88 41.15 -13.90
C GLN A 310 13.12 40.12 -14.75
N SER A 311 12.61 39.06 -14.10
CA SER A 311 11.54 38.30 -14.69
C SER A 311 10.39 39.26 -14.96
N ALA A 312 9.82 39.22 -16.15
CA ALA A 312 8.64 40.00 -16.52
C ALA A 312 7.64 39.96 -15.36
N ALA A 313 7.22 41.15 -14.87
CA ALA A 313 6.32 41.25 -13.71
C ALA A 313 5.11 40.34 -13.95
N ALA A 314 5.03 39.25 -13.20
CA ALA A 314 3.87 38.36 -13.24
C ALA A 314 2.65 39.22 -12.90
N SER A 315 1.69 39.30 -13.80
CA SER A 315 0.48 40.07 -13.57
C SER A 315 -0.27 39.45 -12.39
N ASN A 316 -0.72 40.29 -11.45
CA ASN A 316 -1.53 39.84 -10.30
C ASN A 316 -2.69 38.97 -10.75
N CYS A 317 -3.00 37.95 -9.95
CA CYS A 317 -4.19 37.13 -10.15
C CYS A 317 -5.47 37.96 -10.09
N ARG A 318 -6.53 37.48 -10.71
CA ARG A 318 -7.86 38.12 -10.71
C ARG A 318 -8.90 37.14 -10.20
N VAL A 319 -9.92 37.70 -9.55
CA VAL A 319 -11.15 37.02 -9.18
C VAL A 319 -12.28 37.59 -10.01
N GLU A 320 -13.01 36.72 -10.71
CA GLU A 320 -14.18 37.08 -11.52
C GLU A 320 -15.39 36.32 -10.93
N GLU A 321 -16.52 37.02 -10.81
CA GLU A 321 -17.74 36.42 -10.26
C GLU A 321 -18.92 36.61 -11.22
N THR A 322 -19.70 35.55 -11.35
CA THR A 322 -21.02 35.57 -11.98
C THR A 322 -22.09 35.14 -10.95
N ASP A 323 -23.34 35.01 -11.36
CA ASP A 323 -24.42 34.55 -10.48
C ASP A 323 -24.15 33.12 -9.95
N THR A 324 -23.51 32.27 -10.74
CA THR A 324 -23.33 30.83 -10.45
C THR A 324 -21.87 30.39 -10.24
N LEU A 325 -20.89 31.17 -10.68
CA LEU A 325 -19.47 30.79 -10.67
C LEU A 325 -18.60 31.86 -10.00
N ILE A 326 -17.51 31.37 -9.39
CA ILE A 326 -16.32 32.15 -9.03
C ILE A 326 -15.16 31.61 -9.84
N THR A 327 -14.42 32.50 -10.53
CA THR A 327 -13.26 32.11 -11.33
C THR A 327 -12.00 32.78 -10.79
N LEU A 328 -11.00 31.98 -10.49
CA LEU A 328 -9.65 32.43 -10.17
C LEU A 328 -8.81 32.36 -11.45
N ARG A 329 -8.10 33.44 -11.78
CA ARG A 329 -7.30 33.52 -13.00
C ARG A 329 -5.90 34.06 -12.73
N SER A 330 -4.89 33.30 -13.16
CA SER A 330 -3.50 33.78 -13.29
C SER A 330 -3.10 33.92 -14.76
N SER A 331 -1.86 34.25 -15.04
CA SER A 331 -1.32 34.21 -16.40
C SER A 331 -1.29 32.79 -17.00
N ALA A 332 -1.06 31.77 -16.17
CA ALA A 332 -0.85 30.39 -16.60
C ALA A 332 -2.12 29.54 -16.56
N VAL A 333 -3.01 29.75 -15.58
CA VAL A 333 -4.13 28.85 -15.28
C VAL A 333 -5.39 29.67 -14.96
N THR A 334 -6.54 29.12 -15.38
CA THR A 334 -7.88 29.60 -15.00
C THR A 334 -8.65 28.46 -14.35
N VAL A 335 -9.20 28.71 -13.16
CA VAL A 335 -9.98 27.71 -12.41
C VAL A 335 -11.33 28.29 -12.04
N SER A 336 -12.42 27.62 -12.42
CA SER A 336 -13.79 28.05 -12.12
C SER A 336 -14.44 27.11 -11.10
N PHE A 337 -15.09 27.72 -10.11
CA PHE A 337 -15.78 27.03 -9.01
C PHE A 337 -17.29 27.33 -9.06
N ARG A 338 -18.10 26.34 -8.74
CA ARG A 338 -19.55 26.47 -8.58
C ARG A 338 -19.89 27.13 -7.23
N LYS A 339 -20.71 28.18 -7.24
CA LYS A 339 -21.06 28.89 -6.00
C LYS A 339 -21.91 28.08 -5.03
N SER A 340 -22.68 27.10 -5.51
CA SER A 340 -23.60 26.33 -4.66
C SER A 340 -22.90 25.35 -3.70
N ASP A 341 -21.68 24.89 -4.04
CA ASP A 341 -20.97 23.86 -3.30
C ASP A 341 -19.45 24.06 -3.25
N ALA A 342 -18.94 25.10 -3.93
CA ALA A 342 -17.52 25.43 -4.07
C ALA A 342 -16.67 24.30 -4.72
N THR A 343 -17.28 23.48 -5.58
CA THR A 343 -16.55 22.48 -6.36
C THR A 343 -15.97 23.05 -7.64
N ILE A 344 -14.83 22.51 -8.10
CA ILE A 344 -14.24 22.85 -9.40
C ILE A 344 -15.17 22.41 -10.53
N ILE A 345 -15.46 23.31 -11.44
CA ILE A 345 -16.21 23.03 -12.68
C ILE A 345 -15.27 22.82 -13.86
N SER A 346 -14.22 23.66 -13.94
CA SER A 346 -13.27 23.61 -15.04
C SER A 346 -11.91 24.12 -14.60
N VAL A 347 -10.89 23.53 -15.18
CA VAL A 347 -9.50 23.99 -15.11
C VAL A 347 -9.00 24.16 -16.53
N THR A 348 -8.47 25.33 -16.87
CA THR A 348 -7.93 25.64 -18.21
C THR A 348 -6.48 26.04 -18.08
N ARG A 349 -5.61 25.42 -18.84
CA ARG A 349 -4.23 25.86 -19.06
C ARG A 349 -4.26 26.99 -20.08
N ASN A 350 -3.85 28.18 -19.70
CA ASN A 350 -4.00 29.37 -20.55
C ASN A 350 -3.03 29.39 -21.75
N ALA A 351 -1.88 28.73 -21.63
CA ALA A 351 -0.85 28.71 -22.67
C ALA A 351 -1.32 28.09 -24.00
N ASP A 352 -2.15 27.06 -23.93
CA ASP A 352 -2.64 26.30 -25.09
C ASP A 352 -4.17 26.16 -25.13
N GLY A 353 -4.87 26.69 -24.13
CA GLY A 353 -6.33 26.62 -24.01
C GLY A 353 -6.87 25.23 -23.66
N ARG A 354 -6.01 24.28 -23.29
CA ARG A 354 -6.44 22.91 -22.95
C ARG A 354 -7.21 22.88 -21.64
N ILE A 355 -8.27 22.09 -21.65
CA ILE A 355 -9.06 21.81 -20.45
C ILE A 355 -8.52 20.56 -19.78
N ILE A 356 -8.16 20.68 -18.50
CA ILE A 356 -7.78 19.56 -17.66
C ILE A 356 -9.06 18.96 -17.08
N PRO A 357 -9.34 17.69 -17.28
CA PRO A 357 -10.66 17.11 -16.99
C PRO A 357 -10.88 16.79 -15.49
N LEU A 358 -10.14 17.42 -14.57
CA LEU A 358 -10.36 17.34 -13.12
C LEU A 358 -11.48 18.29 -12.72
N LYS A 359 -12.56 17.75 -12.16
CA LYS A 359 -13.76 18.51 -11.81
C LYS A 359 -14.58 17.87 -10.69
N ASP A 360 -15.72 18.50 -10.36
CA ASP A 360 -16.74 18.04 -9.41
C ASP A 360 -16.17 17.62 -8.04
N GLY A 361 -15.11 18.30 -7.63
CA GLY A 361 -14.46 18.17 -6.33
C GLY A 361 -13.95 19.54 -5.84
N PRO A 362 -13.51 19.60 -4.58
CA PRO A 362 -13.42 18.53 -3.59
C PRO A 362 -14.76 18.15 -2.98
N VAL A 363 -14.99 16.85 -2.81
CA VAL A 363 -16.14 16.31 -2.11
C VAL A 363 -15.61 15.37 -1.01
N ALA A 364 -16.20 15.45 0.18
CA ALA A 364 -15.78 14.57 1.28
C ALA A 364 -16.14 13.11 0.98
N VAL A 365 -15.20 12.22 1.27
CA VAL A 365 -15.37 10.79 1.09
C VAL A 365 -16.12 10.21 2.29
N GLY A 366 -17.20 9.45 2.03
CA GLY A 366 -17.94 8.72 3.06
C GLY A 366 -18.76 9.57 4.05
N MET A 367 -18.72 10.90 3.93
CA MET A 367 -19.37 11.81 4.86
C MET A 367 -20.01 12.99 4.12
N LYS A 368 -21.05 13.59 4.69
CA LYS A 368 -21.69 14.77 4.10
C LYS A 368 -20.89 16.03 4.39
N MET A 369 -20.71 16.85 3.37
CA MET A 369 -20.13 18.18 3.43
C MET A 369 -21.09 19.18 2.78
N VAL A 370 -21.53 20.19 3.54
CA VAL A 370 -22.51 21.17 3.08
C VAL A 370 -21.92 22.56 3.18
N LEU A 371 -21.85 23.28 2.08
CA LEU A 371 -21.36 24.65 2.03
C LEU A 371 -22.20 25.58 2.92
N ALA A 372 -21.54 26.33 3.78
CA ALA A 372 -22.16 27.27 4.72
C ALA A 372 -21.85 28.73 4.36
N ASP A 373 -20.65 29.02 3.84
CA ASP A 373 -20.22 30.35 3.45
C ASP A 373 -19.16 30.25 2.35
N LEU A 374 -19.13 31.23 1.46
CA LEU A 374 -18.20 31.30 0.33
C LEU A 374 -17.80 32.75 0.07
N SER A 375 -16.50 33.00 0.01
CA SER A 375 -15.95 34.30 -0.33
C SER A 375 -14.69 34.18 -1.19
N ALA A 376 -14.47 35.17 -2.06
CA ALA A 376 -13.25 35.23 -2.84
C ALA A 376 -12.67 36.65 -2.83
N ARG A 377 -11.35 36.75 -2.93
CA ARG A 377 -10.63 38.02 -2.92
C ARG A 377 -9.27 37.88 -3.58
N THR A 378 -8.69 39.03 -3.93
CA THR A 378 -7.27 39.10 -4.26
C THR A 378 -6.49 39.53 -3.02
N GLU A 379 -5.40 38.85 -2.72
CA GLU A 379 -4.59 39.09 -1.53
C GLU A 379 -3.10 38.90 -1.87
N ASN A 380 -2.30 39.98 -1.71
CA ASN A 380 -0.86 40.00 -2.01
C ASN A 380 -0.49 39.54 -3.45
N GLY A 381 -1.39 39.76 -4.42
CA GLY A 381 -1.21 39.33 -5.81
C GLY A 381 -1.82 37.97 -6.14
N ASP A 382 -2.15 37.14 -5.15
CA ASP A 382 -2.82 35.85 -5.31
C ASP A 382 -4.35 36.01 -5.41
N ALA A 383 -5.02 35.05 -6.04
CA ALA A 383 -6.47 34.92 -5.97
C ALA A 383 -6.83 33.84 -4.95
N VAL A 384 -7.66 34.20 -3.96
CA VAL A 384 -8.00 33.36 -2.83
C VAL A 384 -9.51 33.12 -2.78
N LEU A 385 -9.92 31.85 -2.68
CA LEU A 385 -11.31 31.43 -2.45
C LEU A 385 -11.38 30.71 -1.10
N CYS A 386 -12.25 31.19 -0.21
CA CYS A 386 -12.48 30.60 1.11
C CYS A 386 -13.87 30.02 1.14
N ALA A 387 -13.99 28.71 1.36
CA ALA A 387 -15.23 27.99 1.53
C ALA A 387 -15.31 27.43 2.96
N ARG A 388 -16.41 27.69 3.66
CA ARG A 388 -16.72 27.11 4.96
C ARG A 388 -17.84 26.10 4.84
N TYR A 389 -17.74 25.03 5.58
CA TYR A 389 -18.66 23.91 5.50
C TYR A 389 -19.21 23.50 6.86
N ARG A 390 -20.26 22.68 6.81
CA ARG A 390 -20.78 21.91 7.94
C ARG A 390 -20.67 20.42 7.60
N GLY A 391 -20.35 19.61 8.58
CA GLY A 391 -20.18 18.17 8.42
C GLY A 391 -18.73 17.72 8.36
N ALA A 392 -18.33 17.04 7.31
CA ALA A 392 -17.01 16.42 7.19
C ALA A 392 -15.83 17.38 7.11
N ALA A 393 -16.05 18.61 6.67
CA ALA A 393 -15.03 19.65 6.63
C ALA A 393 -15.49 20.89 7.40
N ASP A 394 -14.55 21.67 7.94
CA ASP A 394 -14.75 23.01 8.47
C ASP A 394 -14.52 24.05 7.38
N SER A 395 -13.39 23.97 6.70
CA SER A 395 -13.00 24.94 5.68
C SER A 395 -12.11 24.31 4.61
N ILE A 396 -12.20 24.88 3.41
CA ILE A 396 -11.26 24.65 2.32
C ILE A 396 -10.87 26.02 1.76
N VAL A 397 -9.58 26.31 1.77
CA VAL A 397 -9.03 27.55 1.23
C VAL A 397 -8.22 27.20 -0.01
N TRP A 398 -8.60 27.79 -1.13
CA TRP A 398 -7.87 27.74 -2.37
C TRP A 398 -7.09 29.01 -2.58
N ARG A 399 -5.84 28.90 -3.04
CA ARG A 399 -4.97 30.02 -3.35
C ARG A 399 -4.28 29.77 -4.68
N LEU A 400 -4.56 30.59 -5.66
CA LEU A 400 -3.89 30.59 -6.97
C LEU A 400 -2.83 31.69 -6.97
N THR A 401 -1.59 31.31 -7.20
CA THR A 401 -0.44 32.22 -7.28
C THR A 401 -0.27 32.79 -8.70
N PRO A 402 0.41 33.93 -8.87
CA PRO A 402 0.65 34.56 -10.18
C PRO A 402 1.38 33.65 -11.18
N ASP A 403 2.24 32.77 -10.71
CA ASP A 403 2.94 31.76 -11.52
C ASP A 403 2.10 30.53 -11.86
N GLY A 404 0.87 30.41 -11.32
CA GLY A 404 -0.12 29.40 -11.72
C GLY A 404 -0.20 28.16 -10.83
N LEU A 405 0.47 28.14 -9.68
CA LEU A 405 0.29 27.06 -8.70
C LEU A 405 -1.00 27.28 -7.90
N LEU A 406 -1.79 26.22 -7.71
CA LEU A 406 -3.04 26.25 -6.97
C LEU A 406 -2.91 25.42 -5.69
N SER A 407 -2.80 26.05 -4.52
CA SER A 407 -2.85 25.33 -3.25
C SER A 407 -4.28 25.13 -2.76
N MET A 408 -4.49 24.01 -2.06
CA MET A 408 -5.71 23.67 -1.34
C MET A 408 -5.35 23.35 0.11
N ASP A 409 -5.83 24.16 1.05
CA ASP A 409 -5.68 23.93 2.48
C ASP A 409 -7.04 23.55 3.06
N ALA A 410 -7.23 22.27 3.36
CA ALA A 410 -8.47 21.74 3.91
C ALA A 410 -8.33 21.38 5.38
N VAL A 411 -9.33 21.78 6.16
CA VAL A 411 -9.51 21.36 7.55
C VAL A 411 -10.70 20.43 7.60
N LEU A 412 -10.45 19.17 7.95
CA LEU A 412 -11.45 18.12 8.04
C LEU A 412 -11.82 17.88 9.51
N LEU A 413 -13.10 17.55 9.75
CA LEU A 413 -13.60 17.14 11.07
C LEU A 413 -13.28 18.13 12.20
N ASN A 414 -13.32 19.45 11.94
CA ASN A 414 -13.21 20.44 13.01
C ASN A 414 -14.53 20.55 13.78
N ARG A 415 -14.51 20.30 15.08
CA ARG A 415 -15.64 20.46 16.00
C ARG A 415 -15.47 21.64 16.97
N ALA A 416 -14.55 22.54 16.71
CA ALA A 416 -14.32 23.70 17.59
C ALA A 416 -15.56 24.59 17.78
N SER A 417 -16.52 24.55 16.87
CA SER A 417 -17.72 25.39 16.86
C SER A 417 -19.03 24.69 17.27
N GLY A 418 -19.00 23.41 17.66
CA GLY A 418 -20.20 22.67 18.08
C GLY A 418 -20.53 22.86 19.57
N GLY A 419 -21.62 23.53 19.90
CA GLY A 419 -22.15 23.57 21.26
C GLY A 419 -22.73 22.21 21.63
N GLY A 420 -22.13 21.50 22.57
CA GLY A 420 -22.59 20.26 23.17
C GLY A 420 -22.33 20.21 24.67
N GLY A 421 -23.07 19.40 25.39
CA GLY A 421 -23.00 19.28 26.84
C GLY A 421 -21.70 18.66 27.39
N PHE A 422 -21.65 18.42 28.68
CA PHE A 422 -20.47 17.92 29.40
C PHE A 422 -19.93 16.56 28.93
N ASP A 423 -20.75 15.77 28.21
CA ASP A 423 -20.36 14.44 27.71
C ASP A 423 -19.63 14.46 26.35
N ASP A 424 -19.47 15.66 25.73
CA ASP A 424 -18.90 15.81 24.39
C ASP A 424 -17.40 16.18 24.39
N ALA A 425 -16.67 15.83 25.41
CA ALA A 425 -15.22 16.11 25.48
C ALA A 425 -14.44 15.41 24.37
N PHE A 426 -14.93 14.24 23.91
CA PHE A 426 -14.37 13.48 22.81
C PHE A 426 -15.50 12.84 22.00
N THR A 427 -15.30 12.73 20.69
CA THR A 427 -16.13 11.89 19.84
C THR A 427 -15.22 10.97 19.08
N ASP A 428 -15.43 9.68 19.27
CA ASP A 428 -14.80 8.65 18.46
C ASP A 428 -15.66 8.44 17.21
N THR A 429 -15.04 8.56 16.05
CA THR A 429 -15.68 8.34 14.75
C THR A 429 -14.94 7.25 14.03
N GLU A 430 -15.61 6.15 13.71
CA GLU A 430 -15.05 5.14 12.82
C GLU A 430 -15.00 5.68 11.40
N VAL A 431 -13.86 5.47 10.74
CA VAL A 431 -13.63 5.86 9.35
C VAL A 431 -13.04 4.69 8.57
N LEU A 432 -13.59 4.46 7.39
CA LEU A 432 -13.05 3.52 6.40
C LEU A 432 -12.24 4.25 5.33
N ASN A 433 -12.68 5.46 4.98
CA ASN A 433 -12.00 6.38 4.09
C ASN A 433 -12.18 7.79 4.66
N LEU A 434 -11.12 8.56 4.73
CA LEU A 434 -11.19 9.94 5.20
C LEU A 434 -10.41 10.86 4.27
N GLY A 435 -11.07 11.79 3.64
CA GLY A 435 -10.43 12.79 2.79
C GLY A 435 -11.37 13.37 1.76
N LEU A 436 -10.79 13.79 0.64
CA LEU A 436 -11.47 14.51 -0.42
C LEU A 436 -11.27 13.81 -1.77
N THR A 437 -12.29 13.87 -2.62
CA THR A 437 -12.29 13.25 -3.94
C THR A 437 -12.70 14.22 -5.03
N PHE A 438 -12.28 13.90 -6.25
CA PHE A 438 -12.55 14.63 -7.49
C PHE A 438 -13.00 13.65 -8.58
N SER A 439 -13.77 14.13 -9.53
CA SER A 439 -14.09 13.39 -10.75
C SER A 439 -12.99 13.60 -11.80
N TYR A 440 -12.62 12.52 -12.47
CA TYR A 440 -11.66 12.49 -13.57
C TYR A 440 -12.02 11.34 -14.51
N PRO A 441 -12.23 11.60 -15.84
CA PRO A 441 -12.58 10.52 -16.77
C PRO A 441 -11.44 9.51 -16.89
N GLU A 442 -11.70 8.26 -16.53
CA GLU A 442 -10.70 7.19 -16.58
C GLU A 442 -10.13 7.01 -17.99
N SER A 443 -10.96 7.19 -19.03
CA SER A 443 -10.57 7.11 -20.44
C SER A 443 -9.50 8.14 -20.87
N GLU A 444 -9.32 9.22 -20.12
CA GLU A 444 -8.29 10.23 -20.37
C GLU A 444 -6.94 9.87 -19.75
N CYS A 445 -6.92 8.90 -18.83
CA CYS A 445 -5.70 8.52 -18.13
C CYS A 445 -4.87 7.54 -18.94
N SER A 446 -3.64 7.90 -19.29
CA SER A 446 -2.69 7.02 -19.98
C SER A 446 -1.64 6.42 -19.07
N GLY A 447 -1.53 6.92 -17.83
CA GLY A 447 -0.55 6.45 -16.86
C GLY A 447 -0.40 7.38 -15.66
N MET A 448 0.52 7.03 -14.79
CA MET A 448 0.87 7.84 -13.62
C MET A 448 2.35 7.69 -13.29
N ARG A 449 2.98 8.83 -12.94
CA ARG A 449 4.30 8.85 -12.29
C ARG A 449 4.14 9.49 -10.92
N TRP A 450 4.68 8.87 -9.89
CA TRP A 450 4.53 9.41 -8.53
C TRP A 450 5.76 9.12 -7.65
N MET A 451 5.97 9.95 -6.68
CA MET A 451 6.85 9.70 -5.55
C MET A 451 6.00 9.34 -4.32
N GLY A 452 6.31 8.22 -3.71
CA GLY A 452 5.60 7.65 -2.56
C GLY A 452 5.92 6.18 -2.42
N ARG A 453 5.08 5.44 -1.70
CA ARG A 453 5.19 3.98 -1.66
C ARG A 453 4.60 3.35 -2.92
N GLY A 454 5.30 2.36 -3.45
CA GLY A 454 4.90 1.65 -4.67
C GLY A 454 5.81 0.44 -4.96
N PRO A 455 5.74 -0.12 -6.19
CA PRO A 455 4.81 0.21 -7.27
C PRO A 455 3.40 -0.39 -7.10
N TYR A 456 3.20 -1.25 -6.08
CA TYR A 456 1.97 -2.00 -5.82
C TYR A 456 0.95 -1.14 -5.11
N ARG A 457 -0.34 -1.38 -5.38
CA ARG A 457 -1.41 -0.81 -4.57
C ARG A 457 -1.32 -1.35 -3.14
N VAL A 458 -1.79 -0.56 -2.20
CA VAL A 458 -1.77 -0.89 -0.78
C VAL A 458 -3.18 -0.94 -0.20
N TRP A 459 -3.30 -1.60 0.94
CA TRP A 459 -4.44 -1.55 1.83
C TRP A 459 -3.95 -1.13 3.22
N LYS A 460 -4.82 -0.64 4.08
CA LYS A 460 -4.44 -0.23 5.45
C LYS A 460 -3.61 -1.29 6.18
N ASN A 461 -3.99 -2.56 6.02
CA ASN A 461 -3.36 -3.72 6.62
C ASN A 461 -2.43 -4.51 5.65
N ARG A 462 -2.06 -3.92 4.51
CA ARG A 462 -1.10 -4.47 3.55
C ARG A 462 -0.26 -3.34 2.93
N ILE A 463 0.62 -2.76 3.73
CA ILE A 463 1.60 -1.77 3.29
C ILE A 463 2.98 -2.40 3.03
N PRO A 464 3.42 -3.45 3.78
CA PRO A 464 4.69 -4.12 3.51
C PRO A 464 4.83 -4.56 2.06
N GLY A 465 6.06 -4.50 1.53
CA GLY A 465 6.36 -4.77 0.11
C GLY A 465 6.28 -3.54 -0.80
N ALA A 466 5.54 -2.50 -0.40
CA ALA A 466 5.54 -1.22 -1.11
C ALA A 466 6.62 -0.29 -0.52
N ASN A 467 7.59 0.08 -1.34
CA ASN A 467 8.76 0.85 -0.95
C ASN A 467 8.66 2.32 -1.39
N TYR A 468 9.34 3.23 -0.67
CA TYR A 468 9.47 4.61 -1.12
C TYR A 468 10.33 4.68 -2.38
N GLY A 469 9.92 5.49 -3.34
CA GLY A 469 10.62 5.70 -4.59
C GLY A 469 9.85 6.62 -5.53
N VAL A 470 10.44 6.87 -6.70
CA VAL A 470 9.74 7.46 -7.84
C VAL A 470 9.35 6.32 -8.77
N TRP A 471 8.07 6.14 -8.96
CA TRP A 471 7.47 5.05 -9.70
C TRP A 471 6.73 5.58 -10.93
N GLN A 472 6.66 4.78 -11.97
CA GLN A 472 5.85 5.07 -13.16
C GLN A 472 5.17 3.81 -13.66
N LYS A 473 3.88 3.92 -13.97
CA LYS A 473 3.08 2.88 -14.63
C LYS A 473 2.29 3.47 -15.78
N ASP A 474 2.22 2.73 -16.86
CA ASP A 474 1.22 2.97 -17.88
C ASP A 474 -0.14 2.46 -17.37
N TYR A 475 -1.24 3.09 -17.81
CA TYR A 475 -2.57 2.65 -17.44
C TYR A 475 -2.76 1.19 -17.84
N ASN A 476 -3.31 0.40 -16.95
CA ASN A 476 -3.81 -0.95 -17.23
C ASN A 476 -5.11 -1.19 -16.46
N ASN A 477 -5.93 -2.08 -16.98
CA ASN A 477 -7.18 -2.50 -16.35
C ASN A 477 -7.06 -3.96 -15.87
N THR A 478 -5.95 -4.30 -15.25
CA THR A 478 -5.79 -5.63 -14.65
C THR A 478 -6.77 -5.79 -13.52
N ILE A 479 -7.59 -6.81 -13.61
CA ILE A 479 -8.52 -7.25 -12.58
C ILE A 479 -7.93 -8.52 -11.99
N THR A 480 -7.52 -8.47 -10.73
CA THR A 480 -7.00 -9.63 -10.02
C THR A 480 -8.04 -10.74 -10.00
N GLY A 481 -7.64 -11.96 -10.34
CA GLY A 481 -8.53 -13.11 -10.41
C GLY A 481 -9.31 -13.27 -11.71
N GLU A 482 -9.11 -12.39 -12.67
CA GLU A 482 -9.66 -12.55 -14.02
C GLU A 482 -8.98 -13.73 -14.73
N SER A 483 -9.78 -14.58 -15.35
CA SER A 483 -9.29 -15.71 -16.17
C SER A 483 -8.76 -15.25 -17.52
N THR A 484 -7.68 -14.49 -17.53
CA THR A 484 -7.07 -13.98 -18.76
C THR A 484 -5.67 -14.55 -18.97
N GLU A 485 -5.21 -14.56 -20.21
CA GLU A 485 -3.87 -15.03 -20.56
C GLU A 485 -2.78 -14.01 -20.23
N ARG A 486 -3.15 -12.77 -19.92
CA ARG A 486 -2.20 -11.67 -19.70
C ARG A 486 -2.71 -10.70 -18.67
N LEU A 487 -2.28 -10.90 -17.45
CA LEU A 487 -2.42 -9.92 -16.38
C LEU A 487 -1.18 -9.04 -16.36
N VAL A 488 -1.37 -7.76 -16.11
CA VAL A 488 -0.30 -6.77 -16.00
C VAL A 488 -0.20 -6.31 -14.56
N TYR A 489 0.76 -6.85 -13.83
CA TYR A 489 1.07 -6.41 -12.48
C TYR A 489 2.22 -5.40 -12.47
N PRO A 490 2.22 -4.38 -11.57
CA PRO A 490 1.15 -4.07 -10.61
C PRO A 490 -0.10 -3.48 -11.29
N GLU A 491 -1.24 -3.71 -10.71
CA GLU A 491 -2.49 -3.09 -11.12
C GLU A 491 -2.39 -1.57 -11.01
N PHE A 492 -3.10 -0.88 -11.91
CA PHE A 492 -3.08 0.59 -11.95
C PHE A 492 -4.00 1.19 -10.90
N LYS A 493 -5.21 0.63 -10.76
CA LYS A 493 -6.28 1.17 -9.91
C LYS A 493 -6.07 0.84 -8.43
N GLY A 494 -6.53 1.71 -7.54
CA GLY A 494 -6.51 1.49 -6.10
C GLY A 494 -5.71 2.51 -5.31
N TYR A 495 -5.26 2.14 -4.12
CA TYR A 495 -4.62 3.03 -3.16
C TYR A 495 -3.09 2.98 -3.25
N HIS A 496 -2.46 4.16 -3.12
CA HIS A 496 -1.02 4.34 -3.01
C HIS A 496 -0.70 5.13 -1.74
N ALA A 497 0.28 4.69 -0.95
CA ALA A 497 0.58 5.28 0.35
C ALA A 497 1.69 6.33 0.31
N ASN A 498 1.63 7.24 1.29
CA ASN A 498 2.68 8.22 1.56
C ASN A 498 3.07 9.05 0.33
N LEU A 499 2.07 9.66 -0.30
CA LEU A 499 2.25 10.50 -1.48
C LEU A 499 3.13 11.72 -1.17
N TYR A 500 4.10 11.99 -2.04
CA TYR A 500 4.86 13.24 -2.14
C TYR A 500 4.34 14.07 -3.31
N TRP A 501 4.26 13.46 -4.47
CA TRP A 501 3.63 14.04 -5.65
C TRP A 501 3.16 12.93 -6.59
N ALA A 502 2.19 13.24 -7.42
CA ALA A 502 1.75 12.38 -8.53
C ALA A 502 1.45 13.24 -9.76
N THR A 503 1.99 12.81 -10.89
CA THR A 503 1.64 13.33 -12.21
C THR A 503 0.73 12.32 -12.89
N LEU A 504 -0.53 12.69 -13.11
CA LEU A 504 -1.42 11.91 -13.95
C LEU A 504 -1.09 12.24 -15.41
N GLN A 505 -0.75 11.19 -16.15
CA GLN A 505 -0.48 11.28 -17.58
C GLN A 505 -1.79 11.18 -18.34
N SER A 506 -1.97 12.09 -19.30
CA SER A 506 -3.18 12.18 -20.11
C SER A 506 -2.81 12.42 -21.56
N SER A 507 -3.62 11.91 -22.48
CA SER A 507 -3.51 12.22 -23.89
C SER A 507 -3.79 13.70 -24.20
N THR A 508 -4.57 14.38 -23.35
CA THR A 508 -4.99 15.76 -23.53
C THR A 508 -4.13 16.74 -22.74
N ALA A 509 -4.11 16.63 -21.42
CA ALA A 509 -3.41 17.56 -20.54
C ALA A 509 -3.00 16.90 -19.23
N PRO A 510 -1.72 16.50 -19.08
CA PRO A 510 -1.23 16.01 -17.81
C PRO A 510 -1.22 17.12 -16.75
N PHE A 511 -1.33 16.72 -15.47
CA PHE A 511 -1.18 17.64 -14.34
C PHE A 511 -0.50 16.94 -13.17
N THR A 512 0.09 17.70 -12.26
CA THR A 512 0.76 17.17 -11.07
C THR A 512 0.08 17.68 -9.80
N VAL A 513 -0.01 16.79 -8.81
CA VAL A 513 -0.45 17.13 -7.45
C VAL A 513 0.67 16.82 -6.47
N TYR A 514 0.98 17.76 -5.60
CA TYR A 514 1.97 17.63 -4.53
C TYR A 514 1.26 17.54 -3.19
N ALA A 515 1.71 16.65 -2.33
CA ALA A 515 1.28 16.58 -0.95
C ALA A 515 2.01 17.65 -0.11
N ALA A 516 1.25 18.57 0.46
CA ALA A 516 1.74 19.57 1.42
C ALA A 516 1.43 19.16 2.87
N SER A 517 0.95 17.94 3.08
CA SER A 517 0.81 17.25 4.36
C SER A 517 1.44 15.87 4.26
N ASP A 518 1.90 15.34 5.40
CA ASP A 518 2.51 14.02 5.46
C ASP A 518 1.45 12.91 5.53
N GLY A 519 1.81 11.69 5.10
CA GLY A 519 0.99 10.48 5.26
C GLY A 519 -0.25 10.40 4.37
N ILE A 520 -0.34 11.19 3.31
CA ILE A 520 -1.48 11.17 2.38
C ILE A 520 -1.47 9.88 1.56
N PHE A 521 -2.64 9.25 1.45
CA PHE A 521 -2.92 8.19 0.49
C PHE A 521 -3.54 8.80 -0.77
N LEU A 522 -3.09 8.33 -1.92
CA LEU A 522 -3.72 8.62 -3.21
C LEU A 522 -4.56 7.41 -3.63
N ARG A 523 -5.83 7.62 -3.95
CA ARG A 523 -6.62 6.63 -4.67
C ARG A 523 -6.79 7.06 -6.12
N VAL A 524 -6.51 6.13 -7.03
CA VAL A 524 -6.69 6.32 -8.47
C VAL A 524 -7.69 5.29 -8.96
N PHE A 525 -8.87 5.73 -9.34
CA PHE A 525 -10.01 4.96 -9.83
C PHE A 525 -10.50 3.85 -8.87
N THR A 526 -11.51 3.14 -9.28
CA THR A 526 -12.07 2.00 -8.55
C THR A 526 -11.67 0.72 -9.27
N PRO A 527 -10.96 -0.20 -8.61
CA PRO A 527 -10.73 -1.53 -9.13
C PRO A 527 -12.06 -2.25 -9.42
N GLU A 528 -12.14 -2.96 -10.51
CA GLU A 528 -13.28 -3.81 -10.84
C GLU A 528 -13.18 -5.15 -10.10
N GLU A 529 -14.31 -5.75 -9.80
CA GLU A 529 -14.40 -7.08 -9.22
C GLU A 529 -14.63 -8.09 -10.35
N PRO A 530 -13.83 -9.19 -10.45
CA PRO A 530 -13.85 -10.08 -11.62
C PRO A 530 -15.20 -10.79 -11.82
N HIS A 531 -15.90 -11.11 -10.73
CA HIS A 531 -17.14 -11.90 -10.80
C HIS A 531 -18.31 -11.22 -10.10
N GLY A 532 -18.20 -9.93 -9.86
CA GLY A 532 -19.16 -9.19 -9.08
C GLY A 532 -19.09 -9.52 -7.59
N ARG A 533 -19.84 -8.77 -6.80
CA ARG A 533 -19.83 -8.89 -5.35
C ARG A 533 -20.76 -9.99 -4.88
N GLN A 534 -20.23 -10.92 -4.08
CA GLN A 534 -21.04 -11.94 -3.41
C GLN A 534 -21.08 -11.69 -1.91
N ASP A 535 -22.30 -11.64 -1.34
CA ASP A 535 -22.49 -11.43 0.09
C ASP A 535 -21.74 -12.48 0.92
N GLY A 536 -20.92 -12.02 1.84
CA GLY A 536 -20.16 -12.85 2.79
C GLY A 536 -18.88 -13.48 2.25
N LEU A 537 -18.66 -13.48 0.94
CA LEU A 537 -17.48 -14.10 0.33
C LEU A 537 -16.49 -13.07 -0.19
N ASN A 538 -16.96 -11.91 -0.64
CA ASN A 538 -16.09 -10.86 -1.13
C ASN A 538 -15.28 -10.21 -0.02
N THR A 539 -13.97 -10.10 -0.22
CA THR A 539 -13.02 -9.55 0.74
C THR A 539 -12.72 -8.08 0.48
N MET A 540 -13.01 -7.59 -0.73
CA MET A 540 -12.75 -6.20 -1.11
C MET A 540 -13.69 -5.25 -0.38
N PRO A 541 -13.20 -4.18 0.26
CA PRO A 541 -14.04 -3.16 0.88
C PRO A 541 -14.76 -2.31 -0.17
N ASP A 542 -15.82 -1.62 0.26
CA ASP A 542 -16.49 -0.65 -0.59
C ASP A 542 -15.55 0.51 -0.92
N PHE A 543 -15.41 0.79 -2.20
CA PHE A 543 -14.71 1.98 -2.66
C PHE A 543 -15.62 3.20 -2.61
N PRO A 544 -15.11 4.36 -2.19
CA PRO A 544 -15.89 5.59 -2.18
C PRO A 544 -16.18 6.06 -3.61
N ALA A 545 -17.23 6.86 -3.77
CA ALA A 545 -17.51 7.58 -5.00
C ALA A 545 -16.34 8.51 -5.40
N GLY A 546 -16.29 8.89 -6.68
CA GLY A 546 -15.24 9.72 -7.27
C GLY A 546 -14.08 8.90 -7.84
N ASP A 547 -13.17 9.58 -8.54
CA ASP A 547 -12.16 8.93 -9.36
C ASP A 547 -10.74 9.10 -8.82
N ILE A 548 -10.40 10.33 -8.37
CA ILE A 548 -9.10 10.65 -7.78
C ILE A 548 -9.35 11.17 -6.36
N SER A 549 -8.81 10.48 -5.36
CA SER A 549 -9.00 10.86 -3.96
C SER A 549 -7.68 11.03 -3.23
N PHE A 550 -7.65 12.02 -2.35
CA PHE A 550 -6.55 12.27 -1.42
C PHE A 550 -7.07 12.02 -0.01
N LEU A 551 -6.48 11.06 0.70
CA LEU A 551 -7.05 10.48 1.89
C LEU A 551 -6.05 10.49 3.04
N LEU A 552 -6.55 10.67 4.26
CA LEU A 552 -5.78 10.55 5.52
C LEU A 552 -5.92 9.16 6.14
N ASP A 553 -6.95 8.40 5.75
CA ASP A 553 -7.11 6.99 6.12
C ASP A 553 -7.79 6.22 4.98
N ILE A 554 -7.46 4.92 4.87
CA ILE A 554 -7.96 4.01 3.83
C ILE A 554 -8.47 2.73 4.48
N PRO A 555 -9.33 1.95 3.80
CA PRO A 555 -9.86 0.73 4.36
C PRO A 555 -8.82 -0.39 4.41
N ALA A 556 -9.06 -1.33 5.32
CA ALA A 556 -8.39 -2.62 5.32
C ALA A 556 -9.12 -3.59 4.40
N ILE A 557 -8.36 -4.43 3.69
CA ILE A 557 -8.89 -5.61 3.03
C ILE A 557 -8.95 -6.76 4.02
N ARG A 558 -9.87 -7.67 3.86
CA ARG A 558 -9.96 -8.85 4.72
C ARG A 558 -9.70 -10.13 3.92
N CYS A 559 -9.05 -11.05 4.54
CA CYS A 559 -8.93 -12.41 4.07
C CYS A 559 -10.19 -13.15 4.54
N PHE A 560 -11.09 -13.51 3.63
CA PHE A 560 -12.21 -14.45 3.79
C PHE A 560 -13.01 -14.40 5.14
N LYS A 561 -12.40 -14.03 6.26
CA LYS A 561 -13.05 -13.95 7.58
C LYS A 561 -13.62 -12.56 7.87
N PRO A 562 -14.61 -12.45 8.78
CA PRO A 562 -15.05 -11.15 9.27
C PRO A 562 -13.89 -10.33 9.83
N ILE A 563 -13.92 -9.03 9.64
CA ILE A 563 -12.85 -8.12 10.08
C ILE A 563 -12.57 -8.23 11.60
N SER A 564 -13.60 -8.55 12.40
CA SER A 564 -13.47 -8.77 13.84
C SER A 564 -12.61 -9.97 14.24
N GLN A 565 -12.32 -10.87 13.31
CA GLN A 565 -11.42 -12.01 13.51
C GLN A 565 -9.98 -11.72 13.10
N HIS A 566 -9.71 -10.53 12.57
CA HIS A 566 -8.39 -10.06 12.20
C HIS A 566 -7.73 -9.27 13.34
N GLY A 567 -6.44 -8.98 13.18
CA GLY A 567 -5.65 -8.19 14.12
C GLY A 567 -5.93 -6.69 14.07
N PRO A 568 -5.18 -5.91 14.86
CA PRO A 568 -5.38 -4.47 14.99
C PRO A 568 -5.29 -3.68 13.69
N GLN A 569 -4.37 -4.04 12.78
CA GLN A 569 -4.19 -3.35 11.50
C GLN A 569 -5.42 -3.43 10.59
N SER A 570 -6.24 -4.46 10.78
CA SER A 570 -7.44 -4.71 9.97
C SER A 570 -8.69 -4.03 10.51
N GLN A 571 -8.62 -3.44 11.70
CA GLN A 571 -9.78 -2.77 12.30
C GLN A 571 -10.02 -1.40 11.64
N PRO A 572 -11.28 -0.91 11.66
CA PRO A 572 -11.59 0.45 11.21
C PRO A 572 -10.71 1.48 11.92
N GLY A 573 -10.35 2.56 11.21
CA GLY A 573 -9.71 3.70 11.83
C GLY A 573 -10.67 4.38 12.80
N ILE A 574 -10.17 4.77 13.96
CA ILE A 574 -10.93 5.58 14.93
C ILE A 574 -10.26 6.94 15.00
N ILE A 575 -11.02 7.97 14.60
CA ILE A 575 -10.59 9.35 14.77
C ILE A 575 -11.24 9.90 16.04
N ARG A 576 -10.39 10.31 16.97
CA ARG A 576 -10.82 10.98 18.19
C ARG A 576 -10.54 12.47 18.06
N ILE A 577 -11.58 13.28 18.02
CA ILE A 577 -11.48 14.73 17.96
C ILE A 577 -11.95 15.31 19.28
N LYS A 578 -11.08 16.06 19.92
CA LYS A 578 -11.36 16.79 21.15
C LYS A 578 -12.01 18.13 20.82
N LYS A 579 -12.92 18.59 21.67
CA LYS A 579 -13.47 19.95 21.58
C LYS A 579 -12.32 20.98 21.65
N GLY A 580 -12.22 21.83 20.63
CA GLY A 580 -11.17 22.84 20.50
C GLY A 580 -9.94 22.38 19.69
N ASP A 581 -9.90 21.14 19.20
CA ASP A 581 -8.88 20.72 18.25
C ASP A 581 -9.05 21.46 16.92
N GLU A 582 -7.93 21.76 16.26
CA GLU A 582 -7.91 22.46 14.96
C GLU A 582 -8.44 21.64 13.80
N GLY A 583 -8.79 20.37 14.02
CA GLY A 583 -9.17 19.42 12.98
C GLY A 583 -7.97 18.76 12.31
N LEU A 584 -8.26 17.90 11.31
CA LEU A 584 -7.25 17.21 10.53
C LEU A 584 -6.95 18.02 9.25
N ARG A 585 -5.68 18.22 8.94
CA ARG A 585 -5.26 19.00 7.78
C ARG A 585 -4.95 18.07 6.60
N LEU A 586 -5.54 18.40 5.46
CA LEU A 586 -5.24 17.82 4.16
C LEU A 586 -4.85 18.95 3.20
N ASN A 587 -3.56 19.13 3.00
CA ASN A 587 -3.03 20.21 2.20
C ASN A 587 -2.39 19.68 0.93
N LEU A 588 -2.78 20.23 -0.20
CA LEU A 588 -2.31 19.84 -1.54
C LEU A 588 -1.89 21.07 -2.34
N MET A 589 -1.04 20.87 -3.32
CA MET A 589 -0.72 21.87 -4.33
C MET A 589 -0.85 21.24 -5.71
N PHE A 590 -1.61 21.87 -6.58
CA PHE A 590 -1.85 21.44 -7.95
C PHE A 590 -1.02 22.29 -8.92
N ASP A 591 -0.35 21.64 -9.84
CA ASP A 591 0.34 22.24 -10.97
C ASP A 591 -0.34 21.80 -12.27
N PHE A 592 -1.05 22.74 -12.87
CA PHE A 592 -1.78 22.57 -14.12
C PHE A 592 -1.07 23.24 -15.32
N ARG A 593 0.13 23.77 -15.11
CA ARG A 593 0.91 24.51 -16.12
C ARG A 593 1.41 23.65 -17.27
#